data_311b744340ec659e934a9dc8c9db3f10
#
_entry.id   311b744340ec659e934a9dc8c9db3f10
#
_cell.length_a   1.000
_cell.length_b   1.000
_cell.length_c   1.000
_cell.angle_alpha   90.00
_cell.angle_beta   90.00
_cell.angle_gamma   90.00
#
_symmetry.space_group_name_H-M   'P 1'
#
loop_
_entity.id
_entity.type
_entity.pdbx_description
1 polymer ?
#
loop_
_entity_poly.entity_id
_entity_poly.type
_entity_poly.pdbx_seq_one_letter_code
_entity_poly.pdbx_strand_id
1 'polypeptide(L)'
;MVEIKKSIKSFHDLDVYQSTYDAMLTVFKHILPGFPSVEEYDLKDQLRRSAKAIPRLIAEGHSKRHQKKGFQRYLDDAMAESNETIVSLSQARDLYPHCIDVGLCDELIDIYDKASRQLYNLSLAWTRFNDRKKQRNHLTKDEMSSATE
;
A
#
# COMPACT_ATOMS: atom_id res chain seq x y z
N MET A 1 -18.44 14.11 18.68
CA MET A 1 -18.61 13.18 17.54
C MET A 1 -17.91 11.88 17.88
N VAL A 2 -18.64 10.81 18.02
CA VAL A 2 -18.06 9.49 18.24
C VAL A 2 -17.63 8.96 16.88
N GLU A 3 -16.30 8.87 16.65
CA GLU A 3 -15.79 8.13 15.50
C GLU A 3 -16.18 6.66 15.64
N ILE A 4 -17.13 6.21 14.84
CA ILE A 4 -17.41 4.80 14.72
C ILE A 4 -16.24 4.16 14.00
N LYS A 5 -15.35 3.49 14.73
CA LYS A 5 -14.29 2.67 14.14
C LYS A 5 -14.95 1.62 13.24
N LYS A 6 -14.84 1.82 11.93
CA LYS A 6 -15.37 0.89 10.93
C LYS A 6 -14.65 -0.46 11.11
N SER A 7 -15.41 -1.52 11.35
CA SER A 7 -14.87 -2.87 11.45
C SER A 7 -14.30 -3.30 10.10
N ILE A 8 -13.03 -3.75 10.07
CA ILE A 8 -12.36 -4.25 8.88
C ILE A 8 -12.72 -5.72 8.69
N LYS A 9 -13.57 -6.03 7.71
CA LYS A 9 -14.00 -7.38 7.36
C LYS A 9 -13.23 -7.95 6.17
N SER A 10 -12.81 -7.10 5.23
CA SER A 10 -12.05 -7.48 4.05
C SER A 10 -11.02 -6.40 3.71
N PHE A 11 -10.12 -6.69 2.76
CA PHE A 11 -9.16 -5.70 2.29
C PHE A 11 -9.82 -4.46 1.68
N HIS A 12 -11.06 -4.56 1.17
CA HIS A 12 -11.82 -3.42 0.66
C HIS A 12 -12.10 -2.36 1.71
N ASP A 13 -12.13 -2.72 2.98
CA ASP A 13 -12.37 -1.81 4.09
C ASP A 13 -11.11 -1.01 4.51
N LEU A 14 -9.95 -1.35 3.98
CA LEU A 14 -8.72 -0.62 4.24
C LEU A 14 -8.69 0.68 3.43
N ASP A 15 -8.55 1.81 4.11
CA ASP A 15 -8.50 3.12 3.46
C ASP A 15 -7.36 3.21 2.43
N VAL A 16 -6.20 2.65 2.74
CA VAL A 16 -5.05 2.64 1.84
C VAL A 16 -5.30 1.78 0.59
N TYR A 17 -6.09 0.73 0.67
CA TYR A 17 -6.52 -0.01 -0.51
C TYR A 17 -7.41 0.85 -1.41
N GLN A 18 -8.42 1.49 -0.84
CA GLN A 18 -9.37 2.34 -1.58
C GLN A 18 -8.66 3.52 -2.24
N SER A 19 -7.81 4.23 -1.50
CA SER A 19 -7.10 5.41 -2.02
C SER A 19 -6.11 5.05 -3.13
N THR A 20 -5.39 3.96 -3.02
CA THR A 20 -4.43 3.52 -4.05
C THR A 20 -5.12 2.93 -5.27
N TYR A 21 -6.29 2.31 -5.10
CA TYR A 21 -7.11 1.87 -6.23
C TYR A 21 -7.66 3.05 -7.03
N ASP A 22 -8.21 4.04 -6.36
CA ASP A 22 -8.74 5.27 -6.99
C ASP A 22 -7.61 6.07 -7.67
N ALA A 23 -6.46 6.19 -7.02
CA ALA A 23 -5.28 6.82 -7.60
C ALA A 23 -4.81 6.10 -8.87
N MET A 24 -4.80 4.77 -8.86
CA MET A 24 -4.51 3.96 -10.05
C MET A 24 -5.44 4.30 -11.20
N LEU A 25 -6.75 4.37 -10.95
CA LEU A 25 -7.73 4.75 -12.00
C LEU A 25 -7.44 6.14 -12.57
N THR A 26 -7.09 7.10 -11.73
CA THR A 26 -6.72 8.46 -12.16
C THR A 26 -5.45 8.44 -13.02
N VAL A 27 -4.43 7.70 -12.62
CA VAL A 27 -3.19 7.52 -13.40
C VAL A 27 -3.51 6.99 -14.79
N PHE A 28 -4.34 5.95 -14.89
CA PHE A 28 -4.70 5.32 -16.16
C PHE A 28 -5.55 6.22 -17.07
N LYS A 29 -6.47 6.99 -16.50
CA LYS A 29 -7.37 7.86 -17.25
C LYS A 29 -6.72 9.17 -17.70
N HIS A 30 -5.87 9.75 -16.87
CA HIS A 30 -5.45 11.15 -17.03
C HIS A 30 -3.94 11.35 -17.15
N ILE A 31 -3.11 10.41 -16.74
CA ILE A 31 -1.65 10.55 -16.83
C ILE A 31 -1.08 9.70 -17.97
N LEU A 32 -1.36 8.39 -17.98
CA LEU A 32 -0.79 7.49 -19.00
C LEU A 32 -1.07 7.92 -20.45
N PRO A 33 -2.28 8.39 -20.81
CA PRO A 33 -2.54 8.81 -22.18
C PRO A 33 -1.71 10.01 -22.65
N GLY A 34 -1.18 10.81 -21.73
CA GLY A 34 -0.37 12.00 -22.04
C GLY A 34 1.09 11.72 -22.37
N PHE A 35 1.59 10.51 -22.11
CA PHE A 35 2.99 10.18 -22.38
C PHE A 35 3.33 10.21 -23.88
N PRO A 36 4.52 10.74 -24.26
CA PRO A 36 4.99 10.61 -25.63
C PRO A 36 5.30 9.16 -25.97
N SER A 37 5.22 8.82 -27.25
CA SER A 37 5.41 7.44 -27.73
C SER A 37 6.76 6.83 -27.40
N VAL A 38 7.80 7.66 -27.22
CA VAL A 38 9.14 7.21 -26.82
C VAL A 38 9.15 6.52 -25.45
N GLU A 39 8.16 6.83 -24.61
CA GLU A 39 8.05 6.25 -23.25
C GLU A 39 7.13 5.05 -23.16
N GLU A 40 6.56 4.58 -24.27
CA GLU A 40 5.56 3.49 -24.26
C GLU A 40 6.06 2.22 -23.56
N TYR A 41 7.33 1.89 -23.73
CA TYR A 41 7.96 0.69 -23.15
C TYR A 41 8.96 1.00 -22.02
N ASP A 42 9.02 2.22 -21.55
CA ASP A 42 9.92 2.64 -20.49
C ASP A 42 9.15 3.30 -19.35
N LEU A 43 9.19 4.61 -19.16
CA LEU A 43 8.59 5.32 -18.03
C LEU A 43 7.07 5.09 -17.91
N LYS A 44 6.36 5.10 -19.03
CA LYS A 44 4.92 4.83 -19.07
C LYS A 44 4.62 3.41 -18.57
N ASP A 45 5.40 2.42 -19.00
CA ASP A 45 5.25 1.04 -18.58
C ASP A 45 5.57 0.84 -17.09
N GLN A 46 6.63 1.48 -16.60
CA GLN A 46 7.00 1.46 -15.18
C GLN A 46 5.87 2.02 -14.30
N LEU A 47 5.33 3.17 -14.66
CA LEU A 47 4.21 3.79 -13.93
C LEU A 47 2.96 2.92 -13.96
N ARG A 48 2.63 2.36 -15.11
CA ARG A 48 1.50 1.45 -15.28
C ARG A 48 1.59 0.24 -14.37
N ARG A 49 2.75 -0.38 -14.31
CA ARG A 49 3.00 -1.57 -13.48
C ARG A 49 2.98 -1.26 -11.99
N SER A 50 3.69 -0.24 -11.55
CA SER A 50 3.77 0.11 -10.13
C SER A 50 2.42 0.54 -9.57
N ALA A 51 1.67 1.36 -10.29
CA ALA A 51 0.35 1.81 -9.86
C ALA A 51 -0.64 0.65 -9.69
N LYS A 52 -0.61 -0.36 -10.57
CA LYS A 52 -1.45 -1.56 -10.44
C LYS A 52 -0.99 -2.48 -9.31
N ALA A 53 0.30 -2.58 -9.07
CA ALA A 53 0.87 -3.49 -8.09
C ALA A 53 0.43 -3.16 -6.65
N ILE A 54 0.27 -1.89 -6.30
CA ILE A 54 0.00 -1.46 -4.93
C ILE A 54 -1.29 -2.07 -4.37
N PRO A 55 -2.48 -1.86 -4.95
CA PRO A 55 -3.70 -2.44 -4.42
C PRO A 55 -3.69 -3.98 -4.47
N ARG A 56 -3.05 -4.58 -5.45
CA ARG A 56 -2.91 -6.05 -5.54
C ARG A 56 -2.11 -6.62 -4.38
N LEU A 57 -0.97 -6.01 -4.03
CA LEU A 57 -0.14 -6.42 -2.92
C LEU A 57 -0.84 -6.26 -1.58
N ILE A 58 -1.59 -5.18 -1.39
CA ILE A 58 -2.40 -4.97 -0.17
C ILE A 58 -3.45 -6.09 -0.03
N ALA A 59 -4.16 -6.41 -1.10
CA ALA A 59 -5.19 -7.45 -1.10
C ALA A 59 -4.59 -8.84 -0.85
N GLU A 60 -3.49 -9.18 -1.51
CA GLU A 60 -2.76 -10.44 -1.29
C GLU A 60 -2.24 -10.55 0.13
N GLY A 61 -1.63 -9.50 0.63
CA GLY A 61 -1.10 -9.47 1.99
C GLY A 61 -2.19 -9.67 3.03
N HIS A 62 -3.33 -9.01 2.88
CA HIS A 62 -4.47 -9.18 3.77
C HIS A 62 -4.99 -10.62 3.75
N SER A 63 -5.03 -11.27 2.58
CA SER A 63 -5.43 -12.68 2.44
C SER A 63 -4.47 -13.65 3.15
N LYS A 64 -3.21 -13.26 3.31
CA LYS A 64 -2.15 -14.04 3.97
C LYS A 64 -1.81 -13.57 5.38
N ARG A 65 -2.66 -12.71 5.99
CA ARG A 65 -2.42 -12.11 7.32
C ARG A 65 -2.31 -13.14 8.45
N HIS A 66 -2.84 -14.33 8.27
CA HIS A 66 -2.75 -15.45 9.20
C HIS A 66 -1.38 -16.14 9.19
N GLN A 67 -0.57 -15.93 8.15
CA GLN A 67 0.77 -16.48 8.04
C GLN A 67 1.76 -15.58 8.77
N LYS A 68 2.77 -16.20 9.40
CA LYS A 68 3.84 -15.47 10.07
C LYS A 68 4.57 -14.57 9.08
N LYS A 69 4.60 -13.25 9.34
CA LYS A 69 5.18 -12.20 8.49
C LYS A 69 4.57 -12.08 7.09
N GLY A 70 3.50 -12.81 6.78
CA GLY A 70 2.88 -12.74 5.45
C GLY A 70 2.38 -11.35 5.12
N PHE A 71 1.55 -10.75 5.99
CA PHE A 71 0.97 -9.44 5.77
C PHE A 71 2.04 -8.33 5.75
N GLN A 72 2.99 -8.35 6.70
CA GLN A 72 4.06 -7.36 6.78
C GLN A 72 4.90 -7.32 5.50
N ARG A 73 5.29 -8.46 4.96
CA ARG A 73 6.08 -8.56 3.74
C ARG A 73 5.38 -7.91 2.55
N TYR A 74 4.08 -8.18 2.37
CA TYR A 74 3.29 -7.59 1.29
C TYR A 74 3.08 -6.08 1.46
N LEU A 75 2.92 -5.61 2.70
CA LEU A 75 2.83 -4.17 2.98
C LEU A 75 4.15 -3.45 2.66
N ASP A 76 5.28 -4.06 2.98
CA ASP A 76 6.60 -3.51 2.65
C ASP A 76 6.80 -3.45 1.13
N ASP A 77 6.41 -4.49 0.40
CA ASP A 77 6.46 -4.52 -1.06
C ASP A 77 5.52 -3.46 -1.67
N ALA A 78 4.31 -3.30 -1.14
CA ALA A 78 3.37 -2.27 -1.58
C ALA A 78 3.91 -0.85 -1.33
N MET A 79 4.59 -0.62 -0.22
CA MET A 79 5.24 0.66 0.08
C MET A 79 6.37 0.95 -0.91
N ALA A 80 7.17 -0.04 -1.27
CA ALA A 80 8.22 0.09 -2.28
C ALA A 80 7.63 0.48 -3.65
N GLU A 81 6.55 -0.17 -4.06
CA GLU A 81 5.84 0.17 -5.31
C GLU A 81 5.20 1.56 -5.27
N SER A 82 4.69 1.99 -4.12
CA SER A 82 4.18 3.35 -3.92
C SER A 82 5.29 4.40 -4.11
N ASN A 83 6.46 4.17 -3.55
CA ASN A 83 7.61 5.06 -3.72
C ASN A 83 8.10 5.07 -5.18
N GLU A 84 8.12 3.94 -5.85
CA GLU A 84 8.42 3.84 -7.29
C GLU A 84 7.41 4.65 -8.13
N THR A 85 6.13 4.58 -7.79
CA THR A 85 5.09 5.37 -8.43
C THR A 85 5.30 6.88 -8.25
N ILE A 86 5.70 7.32 -7.06
CA ILE A 86 6.07 8.72 -6.78
C ILE A 86 7.21 9.17 -7.69
N VAL A 87 8.26 8.37 -7.81
CA VAL A 87 9.41 8.71 -8.67
C VAL A 87 8.98 8.78 -10.12
N SER A 88 8.20 7.82 -10.61
CA SER A 88 7.70 7.82 -12.00
C SER A 88 6.82 9.02 -12.31
N LEU A 89 5.93 9.41 -11.39
CA LEU A 89 5.10 10.62 -11.53
C LEU A 89 5.95 11.89 -11.52
N SER A 90 6.96 11.95 -10.67
CA SER A 90 7.90 13.08 -10.62
C SER A 90 8.68 13.22 -11.92
N GLN A 91 9.16 12.11 -12.48
CA GLN A 91 9.86 12.09 -13.77
C GLN A 91 8.93 12.50 -14.92
N ALA A 92 7.69 12.00 -14.94
CA ALA A 92 6.69 12.38 -15.93
C ALA A 92 6.41 13.89 -15.91
N ARG A 93 6.19 14.44 -14.73
CA ARG A 93 5.99 15.88 -14.51
C ARG A 93 7.18 16.71 -14.99
N ASP A 94 8.38 16.31 -14.62
CA ASP A 94 9.59 17.12 -14.84
C ASP A 94 10.10 16.99 -16.27
N LEU A 95 9.97 15.81 -16.89
CA LEU A 95 10.42 15.56 -18.26
C LEU A 95 9.40 16.01 -19.32
N TYR A 96 8.12 15.91 -19.03
CA TYR A 96 7.04 16.13 -20.01
C TYR A 96 5.97 17.11 -19.53
N PRO A 97 6.34 18.31 -19.05
CA PRO A 97 5.38 19.26 -18.49
C PRO A 97 4.34 19.78 -19.49
N HIS A 98 4.61 19.66 -20.80
CA HIS A 98 3.69 20.09 -21.87
C HIS A 98 2.70 19.00 -22.28
N CYS A 99 2.97 17.75 -21.96
CA CYS A 99 2.13 16.60 -22.32
C CYS A 99 1.39 16.02 -21.11
N ILE A 100 1.94 16.18 -19.94
CA ILE A 100 1.45 15.63 -18.68
C ILE A 100 0.84 16.76 -17.84
N ASP A 101 -0.29 16.49 -17.20
CA ASP A 101 -0.91 17.40 -16.24
C ASP A 101 -0.05 17.49 -14.96
N VAL A 102 0.74 18.55 -14.84
CA VAL A 102 1.67 18.80 -13.74
C VAL A 102 0.95 18.88 -12.40
N GLY A 103 -0.16 19.62 -12.34
CA GLY A 103 -0.94 19.79 -11.11
C GLY A 103 -1.52 18.48 -10.62
N LEU A 104 -2.01 17.64 -11.53
CA LEU A 104 -2.53 16.31 -11.19
C LEU A 104 -1.41 15.36 -10.73
N CYS A 105 -0.22 15.44 -11.33
CA CYS A 105 0.94 14.70 -10.84
C CYS A 105 1.26 15.06 -9.39
N ASP A 106 1.27 16.34 -9.04
CA ASP A 106 1.53 16.79 -7.68
C ASP A 106 0.48 16.28 -6.69
N GLU A 107 -0.80 16.32 -7.06
CA GLU A 107 -1.88 15.75 -6.24
C GLU A 107 -1.72 14.25 -6.03
N LEU A 108 -1.40 13.50 -7.08
CA LEU A 108 -1.18 12.06 -7.00
C LEU A 108 0.06 11.71 -6.17
N ILE A 109 1.14 12.46 -6.29
CA ILE A 109 2.35 12.29 -5.48
C ILE A 109 1.99 12.43 -3.99
N ASP A 110 1.19 13.40 -3.61
CA ASP A 110 0.74 13.57 -2.23
C ASP A 110 -0.11 12.39 -1.75
N ILE A 111 -0.98 11.85 -2.61
CA ILE A 111 -1.79 10.66 -2.30
C ILE A 111 -0.89 9.44 -2.06
N TYR A 112 0.07 9.18 -2.93
CA TYR A 112 0.98 8.06 -2.79
C TYR A 112 1.96 8.23 -1.61
N ASP A 113 2.40 9.43 -1.31
CA ASP A 113 3.20 9.72 -0.14
C ASP A 113 2.43 9.40 1.15
N LYS A 114 1.17 9.81 1.23
CA LYS A 114 0.28 9.42 2.33
C LYS A 114 0.07 7.90 2.40
N ALA A 115 -0.13 7.25 1.25
CA ALA A 115 -0.27 5.80 1.18
C ALA A 115 0.97 5.07 1.70
N SER A 116 2.17 5.53 1.34
CA SER A 116 3.42 4.96 1.84
C SER A 116 3.51 5.05 3.36
N ARG A 117 3.14 6.17 3.96
CA ARG A 117 3.08 6.33 5.42
C ARG A 117 2.03 5.44 6.06
N GLN A 118 0.85 5.31 5.47
CA GLN A 118 -0.21 4.42 5.95
C GLN A 118 0.22 2.95 5.92
N LEU A 119 0.89 2.52 4.86
CA LEU A 119 1.41 1.16 4.72
C LEU A 119 2.49 0.86 5.78
N TYR A 120 3.39 1.80 6.02
CA TYR A 120 4.39 1.69 7.07
C TYR A 120 3.74 1.57 8.47
N ASN A 121 2.78 2.44 8.78
CA ASN A 121 2.09 2.42 10.06
C ASN A 121 1.26 1.13 10.27
N LEU A 122 0.62 0.65 9.20
CA LEU A 122 -0.13 -0.61 9.24
C LEU A 122 0.80 -1.81 9.47
N SER A 123 1.97 -1.82 8.83
CA SER A 123 3.01 -2.84 9.04
C SER A 123 3.49 -2.86 10.50
N LEU A 124 3.76 -1.70 11.08
CA LEU A 124 4.14 -1.59 12.50
C LEU A 124 3.03 -2.07 13.44
N ALA A 125 1.80 -1.63 13.22
CA ALA A 125 0.65 -2.01 14.05
C ALA A 125 0.41 -3.52 14.01
N TRP A 126 0.55 -4.14 12.84
CA TRP A 126 0.42 -5.58 12.66
C TRP A 126 1.51 -6.37 13.38
N THR A 127 2.75 -5.91 13.33
CA THR A 127 3.88 -6.51 14.05
C THR A 127 3.64 -6.48 15.56
N ARG A 128 3.23 -5.34 16.13
CA ARG A 128 2.89 -5.20 17.55
C ARG A 128 1.76 -6.13 17.96
N PHE A 129 0.72 -6.25 17.16
CA PHE A 129 -0.41 -7.15 17.42
C PHE A 129 0.05 -8.62 17.46
N ASN A 130 0.89 -9.05 16.55
CA ASN A 130 1.44 -10.41 16.53
C ASN A 130 2.33 -10.71 17.72
N ASP A 131 3.16 -9.77 18.16
CA ASP A 131 4.01 -9.91 19.33
C ASP A 131 3.20 -10.06 20.62
N ARG A 132 2.14 -9.28 20.80
CA ARG A 132 1.21 -9.40 21.92
C ARG A 132 0.48 -10.75 21.94
N LYS A 133 0.11 -11.27 20.79
CA LYS A 133 -0.54 -12.59 20.66
C LYS A 133 0.42 -13.71 21.05
N LYS A 134 1.70 -13.61 20.69
CA LYS A 134 2.74 -14.56 21.09
C LYS A 134 2.96 -14.57 22.59
N GLN A 135 3.04 -13.40 23.21
CA GLN A 135 3.21 -13.26 24.66
C GLN A 135 2.04 -13.89 25.42
N ARG A 136 0.79 -13.67 25.00
CA ARG A 136 -0.39 -14.29 25.62
C ARG A 136 -0.38 -15.81 25.50
N ASN A 137 0.01 -16.34 24.34
CA ASN A 137 0.08 -17.80 24.12
C ASN A 137 1.21 -18.45 24.93
N HIS A 138 2.29 -17.74 25.24
CA HIS A 138 3.36 -18.21 26.13
C HIS A 138 2.88 -18.28 27.59
N LEU A 139 2.22 -17.22 28.09
CA LEU A 139 1.67 -17.17 29.44
C LEU A 139 0.66 -18.30 29.68
N THR A 140 -0.25 -18.57 28.75
CA THR A 140 -1.22 -19.65 28.88
C THR A 140 -0.60 -21.05 28.85
N LYS A 141 0.50 -21.24 28.15
CA LYS A 141 1.24 -22.51 28.15
C LYS A 141 2.00 -22.76 29.46
N ASP A 142 2.57 -21.71 30.02
CA ASP A 142 3.30 -21.79 31.30
C ASP A 142 2.32 -22.03 32.46
N GLU A 143 1.12 -21.40 32.44
CA GLU A 143 0.04 -21.66 33.40
C GLU A 143 -0.52 -23.08 33.28
N MET A 144 -0.65 -23.63 32.08
CA MET A 144 -1.09 -25.00 31.88
C MET A 144 -0.03 -26.03 32.28
N SER A 145 1.27 -25.70 32.13
CA SER A 145 2.38 -26.56 32.57
C SER A 145 2.54 -26.61 34.09
N SER A 146 2.26 -25.50 34.79
CA SER A 146 2.33 -25.42 36.25
C SER A 146 1.13 -26.08 36.96
N ALA A 147 0.02 -26.31 36.27
CA ALA A 147 -1.19 -26.94 36.81
C ALA A 147 -1.16 -28.46 36.74
N THR A 148 -0.12 -29.07 36.13
CA THR A 148 0.05 -30.52 35.96
C THR A 148 1.12 -31.14 36.88
N GLU A 149 1.73 -30.35 37.77
CA GLU A 149 2.56 -30.85 38.90
C GLU A 149 1.72 -30.82 40.22
#